data_70d12c996b758cc8ea886e68523bfe0c
#
_entry.id   70d12c996b758cc8ea886e68523bfe0c
#
_cell.length_a   1.000
_cell.length_b   1.000
_cell.length_c   1.000
_cell.angle_alpha   90.00
_cell.angle_beta   90.00
_cell.angle_gamma   90.00
#
_symmetry.space_group_name_H-M   'P 1'
#
loop_
_entity.id
_entity.type
_entity.pdbx_description
1 polymer ?
#
loop_
_entity_poly.entity_id
_entity_poly.type
_entity_poly.pdbx_seq_one_letter_code
_entity_poly.pdbx_strand_id
1 'polypeptide(L)'
;MPPMAEEILNKESGWKSMTGTTNFGVVAESDEPTHRLAFEIFVDRIAGFIGSYFVTLEGRVDALVFAGGIGEHSAKLRSAVVERVACLGFALDDASNQEPIKDVIQELGKRDARQRVLVCQTDEQLEMARLCAEKEDIWE
;
A
#
# COMPACT_ATOMS: atom_id res chain seq x y z
N MET A 1 -19.74 -1.68 -22.10
CA MET A 1 -19.41 -0.31 -21.68
C MET A 1 -18.68 0.38 -22.82
N PRO A 2 -18.97 1.64 -23.18
CA PRO A 2 -18.24 2.30 -24.24
C PRO A 2 -16.75 2.37 -23.93
N PRO A 3 -15.85 2.15 -24.89
CA PRO A 3 -14.38 2.20 -24.70
C PRO A 3 -13.90 3.50 -24.03
N MET A 4 -14.59 4.60 -24.30
CA MET A 4 -14.29 5.91 -23.72
C MET A 4 -14.45 5.98 -22.21
N ALA A 5 -15.40 5.26 -21.61
CA ALA A 5 -15.58 5.27 -20.14
C ALA A 5 -14.43 4.53 -19.43
N GLU A 6 -13.96 3.41 -20.00
CA GLU A 6 -12.78 2.70 -19.50
C GLU A 6 -11.53 3.58 -19.57
N GLU A 7 -11.34 4.26 -20.68
CA GLU A 7 -10.20 5.16 -20.86
C GLU A 7 -10.20 6.32 -19.85
N ILE A 8 -11.35 6.97 -19.63
CA ILE A 8 -11.49 8.03 -18.64
C ILE A 8 -11.18 7.52 -17.22
N LEU A 9 -11.75 6.36 -16.84
CA LEU A 9 -11.56 5.81 -15.51
C LEU A 9 -10.11 5.39 -15.27
N ASN A 10 -9.45 4.78 -16.26
CA ASN A 10 -8.10 4.24 -16.08
C ASN A 10 -6.99 5.27 -16.32
N LYS A 11 -7.22 6.28 -17.17
CA LYS A 11 -6.15 7.18 -17.61
C LYS A 11 -6.36 8.65 -17.26
N GLU A 12 -7.60 9.08 -16.93
CA GLU A 12 -7.93 10.49 -16.74
C GLU A 12 -8.55 10.81 -15.37
N SER A 13 -8.75 9.78 -14.52
CA SER A 13 -9.34 9.94 -13.20
C SER A 13 -8.33 9.70 -12.06
N GLY A 14 -8.83 9.69 -10.83
CA GLY A 14 -8.02 9.51 -9.64
C GLY A 14 -7.05 10.68 -9.43
N TRP A 15 -5.88 10.40 -8.90
CA TRP A 15 -4.89 11.46 -8.65
C TRP A 15 -4.34 12.10 -9.93
N LYS A 16 -4.41 11.43 -11.09
CA LYS A 16 -4.00 12.04 -12.36
C LYS A 16 -4.80 13.29 -12.69
N SER A 17 -6.10 13.31 -12.40
CA SER A 17 -6.93 14.51 -12.62
C SER A 17 -6.49 15.71 -11.79
N MET A 18 -5.83 15.47 -10.65
CA MET A 18 -5.33 16.51 -9.74
C MET A 18 -3.87 16.88 -10.03
N THR A 19 -3.06 15.90 -10.41
CA THR A 19 -1.59 16.01 -10.45
C THR A 19 -0.99 15.93 -11.85
N GLY A 20 -1.80 15.54 -12.85
CA GLY A 20 -1.34 15.31 -14.23
C GLY A 20 -0.54 14.02 -14.42
N THR A 21 -0.25 13.24 -13.37
CA THR A 21 0.53 12.01 -13.45
C THR A 21 -0.17 10.81 -12.83
N THR A 22 0.11 9.62 -13.34
CA THR A 22 -0.27 8.33 -12.76
C THR A 22 0.85 7.73 -11.90
N ASN A 23 2.04 8.33 -11.91
CA ASN A 23 3.19 7.83 -11.15
C ASN A 23 3.11 8.27 -9.68
N PHE A 24 2.81 7.32 -8.80
CA PHE A 24 2.70 7.58 -7.36
C PHE A 24 4.00 8.12 -6.75
N GLY A 25 5.16 7.65 -7.19
CA GLY A 25 6.45 8.14 -6.71
C GLY A 25 6.61 9.65 -6.92
N VAL A 26 6.21 10.14 -8.11
CA VAL A 26 6.20 11.59 -8.39
C VAL A 26 5.25 12.34 -7.47
N VAL A 27 4.04 11.79 -7.23
CA VAL A 27 3.07 12.39 -6.30
C VAL A 27 3.61 12.42 -4.87
N ALA A 28 4.20 11.32 -4.42
CA ALA A 28 4.69 11.21 -3.05
C ALA A 28 5.87 12.13 -2.75
N GLU A 29 6.80 12.31 -3.70
CA GLU A 29 8.03 13.09 -3.49
C GLU A 29 7.89 14.59 -3.83
N SER A 30 6.77 15.01 -4.38
CA SER A 30 6.54 16.39 -4.81
C SER A 30 6.09 17.29 -3.66
N ASP A 31 6.55 18.53 -3.65
CA ASP A 31 6.11 19.59 -2.76
C ASP A 31 4.97 20.45 -3.34
N GLU A 32 4.55 20.18 -4.56
CA GLU A 32 3.42 20.86 -5.21
C GLU A 32 2.13 20.68 -4.39
N PRO A 33 1.36 21.75 -4.15
CA PRO A 33 0.16 21.68 -3.31
C PRO A 33 -0.88 20.63 -3.75
N THR A 34 -1.05 20.47 -5.06
CA THR A 34 -1.98 19.47 -5.63
C THR A 34 -1.49 18.04 -5.44
N HIS A 35 -0.18 17.81 -5.53
CA HIS A 35 0.42 16.51 -5.26
C HIS A 35 0.33 16.15 -3.77
N ARG A 36 0.63 17.10 -2.90
CA ARG A 36 0.48 16.91 -1.45
C ARG A 36 -0.96 16.58 -1.06
N LEU A 37 -1.93 17.32 -1.61
CA LEU A 37 -3.34 17.04 -1.37
C LEU A 37 -3.73 15.64 -1.86
N ALA A 38 -3.30 15.24 -3.05
CA ALA A 38 -3.56 13.91 -3.59
C ALA A 38 -2.94 12.80 -2.73
N PHE A 39 -1.72 12.99 -2.24
CA PHE A 39 -1.05 12.09 -1.32
C PHE A 39 -1.81 11.97 0.01
N GLU A 40 -2.23 13.10 0.60
CA GLU A 40 -2.97 13.11 1.85
C GLU A 40 -4.35 12.45 1.74
N ILE A 41 -5.08 12.67 0.64
CA ILE A 41 -6.34 11.98 0.36
C ILE A 41 -6.10 10.46 0.30
N PHE A 42 -5.02 10.03 -0.34
CA PHE A 42 -4.69 8.61 -0.44
C PHE A 42 -4.38 7.98 0.92
N VAL A 43 -3.56 8.65 1.74
CA VAL A 43 -3.25 8.21 3.11
C VAL A 43 -4.51 8.16 3.98
N ASP A 44 -5.37 9.19 3.89
CA ASP A 44 -6.62 9.25 4.65
C ASP A 44 -7.57 8.10 4.30
N ARG A 45 -7.69 7.77 3.02
CA ARG A 45 -8.49 6.63 2.57
C ARG A 45 -7.96 5.30 3.11
N ILE A 46 -6.66 5.07 3.06
CA ILE A 46 -6.03 3.87 3.62
C ILE A 46 -6.28 3.78 5.13
N ALA A 47 -6.05 4.87 5.85
CA ALA A 47 -6.27 4.92 7.30
C ALA A 47 -7.74 4.64 7.67
N GLY A 48 -8.69 5.17 6.90
CA GLY A 48 -10.12 4.90 7.09
C GLY A 48 -10.45 3.41 6.96
N PHE A 49 -9.90 2.72 5.97
CA PHE A 49 -10.08 1.27 5.82
C PHE A 49 -9.41 0.49 6.94
N ILE A 50 -8.18 0.85 7.34
CA ILE A 50 -7.49 0.21 8.46
C ILE A 50 -8.32 0.33 9.74
N GLY A 51 -8.84 1.53 10.05
CA GLY A 51 -9.69 1.76 11.21
C GLY A 51 -10.96 0.92 11.18
N SER A 52 -11.63 0.84 10.03
CA SER A 52 -12.84 0.03 9.84
C SER A 52 -12.55 -1.45 10.08
N TYR A 53 -11.50 -2.00 9.49
CA TYR A 53 -11.12 -3.40 9.70
C TYR A 53 -10.68 -3.67 11.12
N PHE A 54 -9.94 -2.75 11.75
CA PHE A 54 -9.54 -2.89 13.15
C PHE A 54 -10.75 -3.02 14.08
N VAL A 55 -11.79 -2.22 13.87
CA VAL A 55 -13.05 -2.31 14.63
C VAL A 55 -13.79 -3.62 14.32
N THR A 56 -13.89 -4.00 13.05
CA THR A 56 -14.55 -5.24 12.63
C THR A 56 -13.88 -6.48 13.24
N LEU A 57 -12.55 -6.45 13.39
CA LEU A 57 -11.77 -7.51 14.04
C LEU A 57 -11.73 -7.38 15.57
N GLU A 58 -12.49 -6.45 16.15
CA GLU A 58 -12.55 -6.21 17.60
C GLU A 58 -11.15 -5.93 18.21
N GLY A 59 -10.26 -5.30 17.44
CA GLY A 59 -8.87 -5.05 17.85
C GLY A 59 -7.97 -6.29 17.90
N ARG A 60 -8.43 -7.45 17.45
CA ARG A 60 -7.64 -8.68 17.34
C ARG A 60 -6.83 -8.67 16.06
N VAL A 61 -5.82 -7.82 16.04
CA VAL A 61 -4.94 -7.60 14.89
C VAL A 61 -3.49 -7.83 15.31
N ASP A 62 -2.80 -8.71 14.62
CA ASP A 62 -1.39 -9.04 14.90
C ASP A 62 -0.43 -8.13 14.14
N ALA A 63 -0.77 -7.78 12.89
CA ALA A 63 0.11 -7.00 12.02
C ALA A 63 -0.67 -6.14 11.02
N LEU A 64 -0.06 -5.01 10.64
CA LEU A 64 -0.33 -4.26 9.42
C LEU A 64 0.70 -4.66 8.38
N VAL A 65 0.26 -5.14 7.22
CA VAL A 65 1.14 -5.60 6.15
C VAL A 65 1.03 -4.68 4.95
N PHE A 66 2.15 -4.12 4.52
CA PHE A 66 2.28 -3.41 3.26
C PHE A 66 2.73 -4.38 2.16
N ALA A 67 2.02 -4.40 1.04
CA ALA A 67 2.33 -5.25 -0.11
C ALA A 67 2.04 -4.51 -1.42
N GLY A 68 2.50 -5.08 -2.52
CA GLY A 68 2.36 -4.50 -3.85
C GLY A 68 3.23 -3.27 -4.07
N GLY A 69 3.38 -2.84 -5.33
CA GLY A 69 4.39 -1.88 -5.74
C GLY A 69 4.47 -0.60 -4.90
N ILE A 70 3.33 0.04 -4.57
CA ILE A 70 3.33 1.28 -3.78
C ILE A 70 3.71 0.99 -2.32
N GLY A 71 3.13 -0.05 -1.72
CA GLY A 71 3.41 -0.42 -0.33
C GLY A 71 4.86 -0.85 -0.10
N GLU A 72 5.43 -1.58 -1.06
CA GLU A 72 6.80 -2.07 -1.01
C GLU A 72 7.84 -0.96 -1.23
N HIS A 73 7.59 -0.04 -2.18
CA HIS A 73 8.61 0.91 -2.62
C HIS A 73 8.50 2.31 -2.01
N SER A 74 7.40 2.66 -1.34
CA SER A 74 7.21 3.99 -0.77
C SER A 74 7.35 4.02 0.75
N ALA A 75 8.57 4.24 1.25
CA ALA A 75 8.83 4.46 2.68
C ALA A 75 8.02 5.64 3.23
N LYS A 76 7.84 6.70 2.44
CA LYS A 76 7.07 7.89 2.80
C LYS A 76 5.58 7.56 3.02
N LEU A 77 4.99 6.70 2.15
CA LEU A 77 3.62 6.26 2.35
C LEU A 77 3.48 5.45 3.62
N ARG A 78 4.37 4.48 3.85
CA ARG A 78 4.34 3.64 5.04
C ARG A 78 4.41 4.48 6.32
N SER A 79 5.31 5.46 6.37
CA SER A 79 5.42 6.40 7.49
C SER A 79 4.11 7.17 7.71
N ALA A 80 3.58 7.79 6.66
CA ALA A 80 2.37 8.59 6.77
C ALA A 80 1.13 7.77 7.20
N VAL A 81 0.99 6.55 6.69
CA VAL A 81 -0.11 5.66 7.08
C VAL A 81 0.03 5.22 8.53
N VAL A 82 1.21 4.75 8.95
CA VAL A 82 1.41 4.27 10.33
C VAL A 82 1.26 5.40 11.34
N GLU A 83 1.75 6.60 11.02
CA GLU A 83 1.52 7.79 11.86
C GLU A 83 0.02 8.10 12.02
N ARG A 84 -0.75 8.03 10.93
CA ARG A 84 -2.20 8.29 10.94
C ARG A 84 -2.97 7.28 11.81
N VAL A 85 -2.51 6.03 11.86
CA VAL A 85 -3.16 4.95 12.62
C VAL A 85 -2.42 4.57 13.91
N ALA A 86 -1.48 5.39 14.37
CA ALA A 86 -0.68 5.14 15.58
C ALA A 86 -1.52 4.92 16.84
N CYS A 87 -2.71 5.56 16.92
CA CYS A 87 -3.66 5.36 18.01
C CYS A 87 -4.18 3.90 18.12
N LEU A 88 -4.04 3.09 17.07
CA LEU A 88 -4.41 1.67 17.08
C LEU A 88 -3.28 0.77 17.62
N GLY A 89 -2.10 1.32 17.92
CA GLY A 89 -0.98 0.59 18.50
C GLY A 89 0.11 0.18 17.51
N PHE A 90 0.04 0.62 16.26
CA PHE A 90 1.10 0.47 15.27
C PHE A 90 2.19 1.53 15.49
N ALA A 91 3.45 1.14 15.37
CA ALA A 91 4.59 2.06 15.39
C ALA A 91 5.68 1.57 14.44
N LEU A 92 6.20 2.49 13.63
CA LEU A 92 7.22 2.22 12.64
C LEU A 92 8.61 2.53 13.20
N ASP A 93 9.59 1.71 12.88
CA ASP A 93 11.01 2.04 13.06
C ASP A 93 11.52 2.77 11.81
N ASP A 94 11.87 4.04 11.97
CA ASP A 94 12.22 4.89 10.84
C ASP A 94 13.49 4.41 10.11
N ALA A 95 14.46 3.86 10.84
CA ALA A 95 15.68 3.34 10.24
C ALA A 95 15.37 2.13 9.36
N SER A 96 14.64 1.15 9.90
CA SER A 96 14.22 -0.04 9.15
C SER A 96 13.35 0.30 7.95
N ASN A 97 12.49 1.32 8.07
CA ASN A 97 11.62 1.75 6.98
C ASN A 97 12.36 2.38 5.80
N GLN A 98 13.52 3.00 6.04
CA GLN A 98 14.33 3.63 4.99
C GLN A 98 15.29 2.63 4.31
N GLU A 99 15.55 1.48 4.92
CA GLU A 99 16.39 0.47 4.30
C GLU A 99 15.69 -0.19 3.09
N PRO A 100 16.46 -0.62 2.08
CA PRO A 100 15.93 -1.44 1.00
C PRO A 100 15.29 -2.73 1.54
N ILE A 101 14.14 -3.09 1.00
CA ILE A 101 13.49 -4.38 1.31
C ILE A 101 14.33 -5.50 0.69
N LYS A 102 14.82 -6.42 1.52
CA LYS A 102 15.74 -7.51 1.13
C LYS A 102 15.09 -8.88 1.20
N ASP A 103 14.16 -9.04 2.13
CA ASP A 103 13.50 -10.32 2.40
C ASP A 103 12.06 -10.30 1.85
N VAL A 104 11.53 -11.48 1.57
CA VAL A 104 10.13 -11.63 1.13
C VAL A 104 9.16 -11.03 2.16
N ILE A 105 9.45 -11.19 3.45
CA ILE A 105 8.72 -10.54 4.54
C ILE A 105 9.75 -9.87 5.45
N GLN A 106 9.61 -8.56 5.62
CA GLN A 106 10.51 -7.76 6.47
C GLN A 106 9.73 -7.02 7.54
N GLU A 107 10.22 -7.08 8.78
CA GLU A 107 9.68 -6.32 9.92
C GLU A 107 10.16 -4.87 9.84
N LEU A 108 9.21 -3.94 9.90
CA LEU A 108 9.46 -2.51 9.92
C LEU A 108 8.98 -1.83 11.20
N GLY A 109 8.28 -2.58 12.06
CA GLY A 109 7.71 -2.08 13.30
C GLY A 109 8.74 -1.94 14.42
N LYS A 110 8.47 -1.03 15.37
CA LYS A 110 9.22 -0.96 16.63
C LYS A 110 8.99 -2.23 17.43
N ARG A 111 10.03 -2.71 18.10
CA ARG A 111 9.99 -3.96 18.90
C ARG A 111 9.03 -3.92 20.08
N ASP A 112 8.77 -2.74 20.61
CA ASP A 112 7.89 -2.48 21.75
C ASP A 112 6.47 -2.06 21.33
N ALA A 113 6.19 -2.01 20.04
CA ALA A 113 4.85 -1.74 19.53
C ALA A 113 3.89 -2.88 19.86
N ARG A 114 2.62 -2.54 20.07
CA ARG A 114 1.58 -3.52 20.37
C ARG A 114 1.30 -4.45 19.20
N GLN A 115 1.28 -3.91 17.99
CA GLN A 115 1.10 -4.65 16.74
C GLN A 115 2.32 -4.51 15.85
N ARG A 116 2.55 -5.52 15.03
CA ARG A 116 3.66 -5.53 14.07
C ARG A 116 3.34 -4.67 12.86
N VAL A 117 4.39 -4.14 12.22
CA VAL A 117 4.31 -3.52 10.89
C VAL A 117 5.26 -4.28 9.97
N LEU A 118 4.72 -4.86 8.92
CA LEU A 118 5.47 -5.69 7.99
C LEU A 118 5.39 -5.11 6.58
N VAL A 119 6.40 -5.38 5.78
CA VAL A 119 6.31 -5.32 4.31
C VAL A 119 6.46 -6.72 3.75
N CYS A 120 5.64 -7.05 2.75
CA CYS A 120 5.69 -8.33 2.05
C CYS A 120 5.90 -8.07 0.56
N GLN A 121 6.99 -8.59 0.00
CA GLN A 121 7.19 -8.58 -1.44
C GLN A 121 6.25 -9.60 -2.08
N THR A 122 5.46 -9.14 -3.04
CA THR A 122 4.48 -9.97 -3.75
C THR A 122 4.85 -10.07 -5.23
N ASP A 123 4.70 -11.26 -5.79
CA ASP A 123 4.84 -11.52 -7.24
C ASP A 123 3.58 -12.22 -7.74
N GLU A 124 2.59 -11.41 -8.10
CA GLU A 124 1.30 -11.89 -8.58
C GLU A 124 1.44 -12.68 -9.89
N GLN A 125 2.42 -12.34 -10.72
CA GLN A 125 2.63 -13.02 -12.01
C GLN A 125 3.19 -14.43 -11.79
N LEU A 126 4.15 -14.56 -10.88
CA LEU A 126 4.70 -15.85 -10.49
C LEU A 126 3.62 -16.74 -9.87
N GLU A 127 2.79 -16.20 -8.97
CA GLU A 127 1.73 -16.95 -8.33
C GLU A 127 0.64 -17.37 -9.32
N MET A 128 0.24 -16.50 -10.25
CA MET A 128 -0.67 -16.87 -11.32
C MET A 128 -0.08 -17.98 -12.20
N ALA A 129 1.20 -17.89 -12.57
CA ALA A 129 1.86 -18.93 -13.36
C ALA A 129 1.92 -20.25 -12.60
N ARG A 130 2.21 -20.23 -11.29
CA ARG A 130 2.20 -21.43 -10.42
C ARG A 130 0.82 -22.08 -10.38
N LEU A 131 -0.22 -21.29 -10.13
CA LEU A 131 -1.61 -21.78 -10.08
C LEU A 131 -2.07 -22.35 -11.42
N CYS A 132 -1.67 -21.75 -12.54
CA CYS A 132 -1.96 -22.30 -13.86
C CYS A 132 -1.23 -23.62 -14.11
N ALA A 133 0.03 -23.73 -13.70
CA ALA A 133 0.82 -24.95 -13.86
C ALA A 133 0.29 -26.14 -13.03
N GLU A 134 -0.35 -25.88 -11.89
CA GLU A 134 -0.94 -26.89 -11.03
C GLU A 134 -2.29 -27.42 -11.54
N LYS A 135 -2.92 -26.72 -12.49
CA LYS A 135 -4.20 -27.13 -13.08
C LYS A 135 -3.97 -27.86 -14.40
N GLU A 136 -4.00 -29.18 -14.35
CA GLU A 136 -3.80 -30.05 -15.54
C GLU A 136 -4.87 -29.80 -16.63
N ASP A 137 -6.11 -29.47 -16.22
CA ASP A 137 -7.26 -29.23 -17.10
C ASP A 137 -7.19 -27.95 -17.96
N ILE A 138 -6.23 -27.08 -17.72
CA ILE A 138 -6.01 -25.87 -18.53
C ILE A 138 -5.20 -26.20 -19.81
N TRP A 139 -4.49 -27.31 -19.85
CA TRP A 139 -3.54 -27.66 -20.92
C TRP A 139 -4.06 -28.77 -21.87
N GLU A 140 -5.26 -29.27 -21.64
CA GLU A 140 -5.99 -30.19 -22.52
C GLU A 140 -6.91 -29.45 -23.52
#